data_f3ed6285783810716d2863cfb39af527
#
_entry.id   f3ed6285783810716d2863cfb39af527
#
_cell.length_a   1.000
_cell.length_b   1.000
_cell.length_c   1.000
_cell.angle_alpha   90.00
_cell.angle_beta   90.00
_cell.angle_gamma   90.00
#
_symmetry.space_group_name_H-M   'P 1'
#
loop_
_entity.id
_entity.type
_entity.pdbx_description
1 polymer ?
#
loop_
_entity_poly.entity_id
_entity_poly.type
_entity_poly.pdbx_seq_one_letter_code
_entity_poly.pdbx_strand_id
1 'polypeptide(L)'
;MPENVRLGKGILSKDVELWFKESENGTFAQVRNLQEFPDLGGAAEKVDVTTLEDGNYKYINGIKDFGDLAFTFLYDNSGSPSNYRLMRSLEESEAVAIWEVRFPDGTIFGFEGQASTAITGAGVNAALQFTLTITLNSDIEVSNPSEDAADVYVLITRFEEGADPSE
;
A
#
# COMPACT_ATOMS: atom_id res chain seq x y z
N MET A 1 14.11 5.83 26.94
CA MET A 1 13.31 6.62 26.37
C MET A 1 13.05 6.27 25.08
N PRO A 2 12.28 5.73 24.91
CA PRO A 2 12.00 5.19 23.80
C PRO A 2 11.58 5.92 22.76
N GLU A 3 11.08 6.11 23.11
CA GLU A 3 10.39 6.62 22.89
C GLU A 3 10.23 7.15 21.62
N ASN A 4 10.28 7.79 21.58
CA ASN A 4 10.34 8.75 20.80
C ASN A 4 11.11 8.57 19.66
N VAL A 5 11.85 7.76 19.87
CA VAL A 5 12.78 7.49 18.94
C VAL A 5 12.30 7.34 17.55
N ARG A 6 11.11 7.06 17.42
CA ARG A 6 10.55 6.87 16.11
C ARG A 6 10.20 8.15 15.40
N LEU A 7 10.18 9.22 16.12
CA LEU A 7 9.81 10.48 15.52
C LEU A 7 10.90 10.97 14.58
N GLY A 8 10.54 11.23 13.36
CA GLY A 8 11.44 11.80 12.39
C GLY A 8 12.40 10.86 11.70
N LYS A 9 12.34 9.56 11.97
CA LYS A 9 13.16 8.60 11.26
C LYS A 9 12.35 7.96 10.15
N GLY A 10 12.80 8.14 8.94
CA GLY A 10 12.21 7.46 7.80
C GLY A 10 12.44 5.95 7.87
N ILE A 11 11.63 5.20 7.18
CA ILE A 11 11.80 3.76 7.01
C ILE A 11 12.18 3.47 5.56
N LEU A 12 12.93 2.40 5.36
CA LEU A 12 13.27 1.96 4.03
C LEU A 12 12.07 1.26 3.39
N SER A 13 11.96 1.37 2.07
CA SER A 13 10.93 0.67 1.31
C SER A 13 11.18 -0.85 1.20
N LYS A 14 12.27 -1.32 1.75
CA LYS A 14 12.55 -2.74 1.85
C LYS A 14 11.45 -3.43 2.65
N ASP A 15 11.05 -4.62 2.23
CA ASP A 15 10.01 -5.44 2.87
C ASP A 15 8.58 -4.89 2.73
N VAL A 16 8.36 -3.99 1.78
CA VAL A 16 7.01 -3.65 1.34
C VAL A 16 6.47 -4.83 0.54
N GLU A 17 5.26 -5.25 0.86
CA GLU A 17 4.63 -6.43 0.26
C GLU A 17 3.29 -6.09 -0.36
N LEU A 18 2.97 -6.73 -1.48
CA LEU A 18 1.65 -6.67 -2.09
C LEU A 18 0.93 -7.99 -1.85
N TRP A 19 -0.27 -7.90 -1.29
CA TRP A 19 -1.14 -9.04 -1.02
C TRP A 19 -2.47 -8.86 -1.74
N PHE A 20 -3.12 -9.96 -2.09
CA PHE A 20 -4.44 -9.93 -2.72
C PHE A 20 -5.30 -11.10 -2.27
N LYS A 21 -6.61 -10.93 -2.40
CA LYS A 21 -7.58 -12.02 -2.31
C LYS A 21 -8.66 -11.81 -3.36
N GLU A 22 -9.17 -12.89 -3.89
CA GLU A 22 -10.14 -12.83 -4.99
C GLU A 22 -11.56 -12.48 -4.54
N SER A 23 -11.86 -12.69 -3.26
CA SER A 23 -13.18 -12.40 -2.70
C SER A 23 -13.05 -12.04 -1.23
N GLU A 24 -14.09 -11.44 -0.66
CA GLU A 24 -14.10 -11.08 0.76
C GLU A 24 -13.85 -12.27 1.68
N ASN A 25 -14.37 -13.42 1.32
CA ASN A 25 -14.20 -14.64 2.11
C ASN A 25 -12.94 -15.42 1.76
N GLY A 26 -12.15 -14.90 0.81
CA GLY A 26 -10.91 -15.53 0.39
C GLY A 26 -9.78 -15.29 1.38
N THR A 27 -8.67 -16.00 1.15
CA THR A 27 -7.44 -15.83 1.93
C THR A 27 -6.47 -14.97 1.15
N PHE A 28 -5.82 -14.03 1.83
CA PHE A 28 -4.78 -13.22 1.21
C PHE A 28 -3.58 -14.07 0.81
N ALA A 29 -3.09 -13.83 -0.39
CA ALA A 29 -1.88 -14.43 -0.92
C ALA A 29 -0.90 -13.31 -1.30
N GLN A 30 0.38 -13.51 -1.03
CA GLN A 30 1.41 -12.53 -1.36
C GLN A 30 1.83 -12.66 -2.82
N VAL A 31 1.95 -11.53 -3.51
CA VAL A 31 2.59 -11.46 -4.81
C VAL A 31 4.08 -11.21 -4.59
N ARG A 32 4.91 -12.21 -4.87
CA ARG A 32 6.34 -12.17 -4.56
C ARG A 32 7.16 -11.42 -5.59
N ASN A 33 8.38 -11.05 -5.20
CA ASN A 33 9.38 -10.40 -6.04
C ASN A 33 9.01 -8.98 -6.46
N LEU A 34 8.33 -8.25 -5.61
CA LEU A 34 8.02 -6.84 -5.83
C LEU A 34 9.31 -6.01 -5.84
N GLN A 35 9.52 -5.23 -6.88
CA GLN A 35 10.67 -4.34 -7.02
C GLN A 35 10.31 -2.88 -6.83
N GLU A 36 9.18 -2.46 -7.35
CA GLU A 36 8.73 -1.08 -7.27
C GLU A 36 7.22 -1.04 -7.06
N PHE A 37 6.77 -0.10 -6.27
CA PHE A 37 5.35 0.18 -6.08
C PHE A 37 5.06 1.65 -6.41
N PRO A 38 3.82 1.97 -6.83
CA PRO A 38 3.45 3.32 -7.22
C PRO A 38 3.18 4.21 -6.01
N ASP A 39 2.98 5.48 -6.26
CA ASP A 39 2.47 6.40 -5.24
C ASP A 39 1.09 5.95 -4.77
N LEU A 40 0.91 5.88 -3.47
CA LEU A 40 -0.33 5.47 -2.83
C LEU A 40 -1.02 6.69 -2.22
N GLY A 41 -2.00 7.18 -2.91
CA GLY A 41 -2.73 8.38 -2.52
C GLY A 41 -2.50 9.53 -3.49
N GLY A 42 -3.18 10.61 -3.26
CA GLY A 42 -3.08 11.78 -4.12
C GLY A 42 -3.91 12.93 -3.58
N ALA A 43 -3.68 14.11 -4.12
CA ALA A 43 -4.47 15.27 -3.79
C ALA A 43 -5.80 15.22 -4.56
N ALA A 44 -6.87 15.63 -3.91
CA ALA A 44 -8.14 15.82 -4.59
C ALA A 44 -8.02 16.97 -5.59
N GLU A 45 -8.74 16.87 -6.69
CA GLU A 45 -8.85 17.98 -7.63
C GLU A 45 -9.49 19.17 -6.94
N LYS A 46 -8.96 20.36 -7.23
CA LYS A 46 -9.51 21.60 -6.64
C LYS A 46 -10.66 22.10 -7.48
N VAL A 47 -11.78 22.31 -6.85
CA VAL A 47 -12.95 22.92 -7.49
C VAL A 47 -13.02 24.38 -7.05
N ASP A 48 -13.02 25.29 -8.02
CA ASP A 48 -13.13 26.73 -7.76
C ASP A 48 -14.58 27.07 -7.37
N VAL A 49 -14.75 27.63 -6.20
CA VAL A 49 -16.03 28.06 -5.66
C VAL A 49 -16.02 29.57 -5.36
N THR A 50 -15.13 30.30 -6.00
CA THR A 50 -15.02 31.76 -5.85
C THR A 50 -16.24 32.47 -6.41
N THR A 51 -16.77 33.42 -5.67
CA THR A 51 -17.87 34.27 -6.11
C THR A 51 -17.39 35.69 -6.34
N LEU A 52 -18.20 36.49 -6.98
CA LEU A 52 -17.87 37.90 -7.22
C LEU A 52 -17.78 38.74 -5.93
N GLU A 53 -18.28 38.23 -4.82
CA GLU A 53 -18.22 38.89 -3.53
C GLU A 53 -16.92 38.59 -2.78
N ASP A 54 -16.15 37.61 -3.27
CA ASP A 54 -14.93 37.16 -2.61
C ASP A 54 -13.74 38.06 -2.97
N GLY A 55 -12.95 38.40 -1.99
CA GLY A 55 -11.71 39.14 -2.20
C GLY A 55 -10.52 38.27 -2.57
N ASN A 56 -10.66 36.97 -2.42
CA ASN A 56 -9.60 35.98 -2.72
C ASN A 56 -10.21 34.71 -3.35
N TYR A 57 -9.39 33.96 -4.07
CA TYR A 57 -9.84 32.68 -4.64
C TYR A 57 -10.15 31.70 -3.53
N LYS A 58 -11.26 30.99 -3.68
CA LYS A 58 -11.69 29.93 -2.75
C LYS A 58 -11.85 28.63 -3.51
N TYR A 59 -11.30 27.57 -2.91
CA TYR A 59 -11.33 26.23 -3.49
C TYR A 59 -11.86 25.22 -2.50
N ILE A 60 -12.58 24.23 -3.00
CA ILE A 60 -12.94 23.04 -2.23
C ILE A 60 -12.31 21.83 -2.91
N ASN A 61 -12.13 20.78 -2.15
CA ASN A 61 -11.63 19.52 -2.69
C ASN A 61 -12.76 18.82 -3.46
N GLY A 62 -12.46 18.46 -4.70
CA GLY A 62 -13.34 17.67 -5.54
C GLY A 62 -13.10 16.18 -5.36
N ILE A 63 -13.42 15.41 -6.40
CA ILE A 63 -13.25 13.96 -6.40
C ILE A 63 -11.76 13.63 -6.47
N LYS A 64 -11.34 12.61 -5.74
CA LYS A 64 -9.99 12.08 -5.83
C LYS A 64 -9.93 11.08 -6.98
N ASP A 65 -8.99 11.27 -7.86
CA ASP A 65 -8.66 10.29 -8.89
C ASP A 65 -7.27 9.74 -8.57
N PHE A 66 -7.20 8.48 -8.23
CA PHE A 66 -5.93 7.82 -7.93
C PHE A 66 -5.29 7.21 -9.17
N GLY A 67 -6.00 7.23 -10.30
CA GLY A 67 -5.54 6.62 -11.53
C GLY A 67 -5.33 5.11 -11.41
N ASP A 68 -4.43 4.60 -12.21
CA ASP A 68 -4.04 3.19 -12.15
C ASP A 68 -2.79 3.03 -11.31
N LEU A 69 -2.74 1.97 -10.52
CA LEU A 69 -1.58 1.65 -9.71
C LEU A 69 -0.70 0.63 -10.43
N ALA A 70 0.51 1.02 -10.79
CA ALA A 70 1.44 0.16 -11.52
C ALA A 70 2.56 -0.35 -10.59
N PHE A 71 2.63 -1.66 -10.42
CA PHE A 71 3.63 -2.36 -9.62
C PHE A 71 4.60 -3.10 -10.54
N THR A 72 5.89 -3.03 -10.26
CA THR A 72 6.91 -3.75 -11.03
C THR A 72 7.42 -4.95 -10.26
N PHE A 73 7.46 -6.10 -10.90
CA PHE A 73 7.91 -7.36 -10.33
C PHE A 73 9.01 -8.00 -11.16
N LEU A 74 9.91 -8.71 -10.51
CA LEU A 74 10.77 -9.66 -11.22
C LEU A 74 9.90 -10.82 -11.70
N TYR A 75 10.04 -11.15 -12.97
CA TYR A 75 9.27 -12.21 -13.58
C TYR A 75 9.66 -13.57 -13.03
N ASP A 76 8.67 -14.34 -12.62
CA ASP A 76 8.80 -15.75 -12.28
C ASP A 76 7.58 -16.52 -12.76
N ASN A 77 7.80 -17.52 -13.58
CA ASN A 77 6.78 -18.43 -14.06
C ASN A 77 7.28 -19.90 -13.94
N SER A 78 8.12 -20.14 -12.96
CA SER A 78 8.78 -21.45 -12.78
C SER A 78 7.87 -22.56 -12.27
N GLY A 79 6.72 -22.21 -11.75
CA GLY A 79 5.80 -23.21 -11.20
C GLY A 79 4.44 -22.64 -10.88
N SER A 80 3.67 -23.40 -10.11
CA SER A 80 2.40 -22.94 -9.56
C SER A 80 2.43 -23.16 -8.04
N PRO A 81 2.29 -22.11 -7.23
CA PRO A 81 2.06 -20.73 -7.63
C PRO A 81 3.35 -19.98 -7.93
N SER A 82 3.33 -19.13 -8.96
CA SER A 82 4.37 -18.15 -9.22
C SER A 82 3.72 -16.79 -9.45
N ASN A 83 4.47 -15.70 -9.28
CA ASN A 83 3.87 -14.37 -9.29
C ASN A 83 3.18 -14.02 -10.62
N TYR A 84 3.84 -14.25 -11.73
CA TYR A 84 3.27 -13.96 -13.04
C TYR A 84 2.05 -14.83 -13.33
N ARG A 85 2.14 -16.12 -13.02
CA ARG A 85 1.04 -17.06 -13.27
C ARG A 85 -0.21 -16.72 -12.48
N LEU A 86 -0.05 -16.36 -11.21
CA LEU A 86 -1.17 -15.90 -10.36
C LEU A 86 -1.82 -14.64 -10.92
N MET A 87 -1.00 -13.65 -11.27
CA MET A 87 -1.52 -12.38 -11.77
C MET A 87 -2.17 -12.53 -13.14
N ARG A 88 -1.61 -13.35 -14.00
CA ARG A 88 -2.19 -13.65 -15.31
C ARG A 88 -3.53 -14.36 -15.18
N SER A 89 -3.63 -15.32 -14.27
CA SER A 89 -4.88 -16.02 -13.98
C SER A 89 -5.95 -15.06 -13.44
N LEU A 90 -5.57 -14.14 -12.59
CA LEU A 90 -6.49 -13.13 -12.05
C LEU A 90 -6.97 -12.18 -13.16
N GLU A 91 -6.08 -11.76 -14.05
CA GLU A 91 -6.45 -10.94 -15.22
C GLU A 91 -7.45 -11.66 -16.12
N GLU A 92 -7.22 -12.93 -16.41
CA GLU A 92 -8.09 -13.74 -17.26
C GLU A 92 -9.48 -13.98 -16.64
N SER A 93 -9.56 -13.98 -15.31
CA SER A 93 -10.84 -14.10 -14.61
C SER A 93 -11.66 -12.82 -14.62
N GLU A 94 -11.06 -11.70 -14.96
CA GLU A 94 -11.68 -10.36 -14.93
C GLU A 94 -12.28 -9.98 -13.57
N ALA A 95 -11.86 -10.66 -12.51
CA ALA A 95 -12.40 -10.44 -11.19
C ALA A 95 -11.86 -9.14 -10.57
N VAL A 96 -12.72 -8.48 -9.80
CA VAL A 96 -12.32 -7.37 -8.94
C VAL A 96 -11.74 -7.99 -7.67
N ALA A 97 -10.45 -7.86 -7.48
CA ALA A 97 -9.78 -8.41 -6.31
C ALA A 97 -9.61 -7.35 -5.23
N ILE A 98 -9.40 -7.81 -4.01
CA ILE A 98 -9.11 -6.96 -2.86
C ILE A 98 -7.60 -7.01 -2.65
N TRP A 99 -6.98 -5.84 -2.57
CA TRP A 99 -5.54 -5.67 -2.51
C TRP A 99 -5.11 -5.00 -1.23
N GLU A 100 -3.94 -5.38 -0.75
CA GLU A 100 -3.29 -4.72 0.37
C GLU A 100 -1.81 -4.52 0.08
N VAL A 101 -1.35 -3.28 0.21
CA VAL A 101 0.08 -2.97 0.26
C VAL A 101 0.47 -2.87 1.72
N ARG A 102 1.31 -3.76 2.19
CA ARG A 102 1.73 -3.84 3.59
C ARG A 102 3.15 -3.31 3.74
N PHE A 103 3.28 -2.33 4.60
CA PHE A 103 4.56 -1.71 4.91
C PHE A 103 5.21 -2.40 6.11
N PRO A 104 6.55 -2.33 6.22
CA PRO A 104 7.26 -2.99 7.32
C PRO A 104 6.94 -2.41 8.70
N ASP A 105 6.37 -1.21 8.78
CA ASP A 105 5.94 -0.61 10.05
C ASP A 105 4.54 -1.05 10.49
N GLY A 106 3.84 -1.82 9.67
CA GLY A 106 2.49 -2.27 9.94
C GLY A 106 1.38 -1.46 9.27
N THR A 107 1.72 -0.39 8.55
CA THR A 107 0.74 0.38 7.78
C THR A 107 0.25 -0.44 6.60
N ILE A 108 -1.06 -0.44 6.36
CA ILE A 108 -1.69 -1.19 5.28
C ILE A 108 -2.52 -0.24 4.44
N PHE A 109 -2.30 -0.28 3.13
CA PHE A 109 -3.13 0.42 2.16
C PHE A 109 -4.02 -0.60 1.46
N GLY A 110 -5.32 -0.52 1.69
CA GLY A 110 -6.30 -1.43 1.13
C GLY A 110 -7.11 -0.77 0.02
N PHE A 111 -7.38 -1.51 -1.05
CA PHE A 111 -8.18 -1.04 -2.17
C PHE A 111 -8.74 -2.22 -2.96
N GLU A 112 -9.69 -1.93 -3.84
CA GLU A 112 -10.25 -2.93 -4.75
C GLU A 112 -9.96 -2.53 -6.18
N GLY A 113 -9.68 -3.48 -7.03
CA GLY A 113 -9.42 -3.21 -8.43
C GLY A 113 -9.17 -4.44 -9.27
N GLN A 114 -9.17 -4.24 -10.59
CA GLN A 114 -8.89 -5.27 -11.57
C GLN A 114 -7.43 -5.24 -11.99
N ALA A 115 -6.86 -6.41 -12.15
CA ALA A 115 -5.46 -6.57 -12.52
C ALA A 115 -5.27 -6.68 -14.03
N SER A 116 -4.18 -6.11 -14.51
CA SER A 116 -3.71 -6.25 -15.89
C SER A 116 -2.20 -6.46 -15.86
N THR A 117 -1.68 -7.37 -16.64
CA THR A 117 -0.26 -7.71 -16.65
C THR A 117 0.39 -7.37 -18.00
N ALA A 118 1.60 -6.85 -17.95
CA ALA A 118 2.39 -6.59 -19.15
C ALA A 118 3.86 -6.95 -18.90
N ILE A 119 4.44 -7.70 -19.79
CA ILE A 119 5.87 -8.00 -19.73
C ILE A 119 6.65 -6.78 -20.18
N THR A 120 7.61 -6.37 -19.39
CA THR A 120 8.49 -5.26 -19.71
C THR A 120 9.63 -5.77 -20.60
N GLY A 121 9.87 -5.11 -21.75
CA GLY A 121 10.98 -5.45 -22.63
C GLY A 121 12.31 -5.21 -21.93
N ALA A 122 13.27 -6.08 -22.15
CA ALA A 122 14.57 -6.03 -21.52
C ALA A 122 15.71 -6.27 -22.50
N GLY A 123 16.86 -5.65 -22.26
CA GLY A 123 18.08 -5.90 -23.01
C GLY A 123 18.80 -7.16 -22.52
N VAL A 124 19.94 -7.45 -23.13
CA VAL A 124 20.69 -8.71 -22.90
C VAL A 124 21.11 -8.90 -21.44
N ASN A 125 21.47 -7.85 -20.75
CA ASN A 125 21.96 -7.91 -19.38
C ASN A 125 20.96 -7.40 -18.35
N ALA A 126 19.66 -7.39 -18.67
CA ALA A 126 18.62 -6.94 -17.77
C ALA A 126 17.77 -8.11 -17.28
N ALA A 127 17.35 -8.05 -16.04
CA ALA A 127 16.42 -9.04 -15.51
C ALA A 127 15.04 -8.85 -16.16
N LEU A 128 14.37 -9.97 -16.42
CA LEU A 128 13.04 -9.93 -16.97
C LEU A 128 12.04 -9.50 -15.90
N GLN A 129 11.21 -8.55 -16.26
CA GLN A 129 10.22 -7.95 -15.35
C GLN A 129 8.83 -7.96 -15.97
N PHE A 130 7.82 -7.88 -15.12
CA PHE A 130 6.48 -7.57 -15.58
C PHE A 130 5.88 -6.44 -14.73
N THR A 131 4.98 -5.71 -15.36
CA THR A 131 4.22 -4.65 -14.67
C THR A 131 2.81 -5.14 -14.42
N LEU A 132 2.39 -5.07 -13.17
CA LEU A 132 1.02 -5.32 -12.76
C LEU A 132 0.33 -3.97 -12.60
N THR A 133 -0.66 -3.69 -13.42
CA THR A 133 -1.45 -2.46 -13.33
C THR A 133 -2.79 -2.80 -12.72
N ILE A 134 -3.16 -2.10 -11.64
CA ILE A 134 -4.43 -2.30 -10.98
C ILE A 134 -5.29 -1.08 -11.25
N THR A 135 -6.41 -1.28 -11.95
CA THR A 135 -7.40 -0.24 -12.18
C THR A 135 -8.34 -0.21 -10.97
N LEU A 136 -8.33 0.91 -10.27
CA LEU A 136 -9.05 1.05 -9.01
C LEU A 136 -10.55 1.11 -9.18
N ASN A 137 -11.26 0.37 -8.33
CA ASN A 137 -12.72 0.42 -8.23
C ASN A 137 -13.19 1.00 -6.90
N SER A 138 -12.28 1.32 -6.00
CA SER A 138 -12.58 1.87 -4.69
C SER A 138 -11.56 2.95 -4.32
N ASP A 139 -11.82 3.65 -3.23
CA ASP A 139 -10.83 4.53 -2.63
C ASP A 139 -9.72 3.68 -1.99
N ILE A 140 -8.59 4.32 -1.77
CA ILE A 140 -7.49 3.69 -1.02
C ILE A 140 -7.71 3.96 0.46
N GLU A 141 -7.92 2.91 1.24
CA GLU A 141 -8.08 2.97 2.68
C GLU A 141 -6.76 2.73 3.37
N VAL A 142 -6.45 3.55 4.36
CA VAL A 142 -5.21 3.44 5.13
C VAL A 142 -5.52 2.91 6.51
N SER A 143 -4.87 1.79 6.86
CA SER A 143 -4.93 1.21 8.20
C SER A 143 -3.60 1.45 8.88
N ASN A 144 -3.64 2.16 9.99
CA ASN A 144 -2.42 2.46 10.73
C ASN A 144 -2.01 1.27 11.62
N PRO A 145 -0.72 1.19 11.99
CA PRO A 145 -0.29 0.21 12.98
C PRO A 145 -1.08 0.36 14.26
N SER A 146 -1.30 -0.74 14.96
CA SER A 146 -2.06 -0.73 16.20
C SER A 146 -1.40 0.19 17.23
N GLU A 147 -2.06 1.28 17.53
CA GLU A 147 -1.62 2.19 18.60
C GLU A 147 -1.69 1.51 19.95
N ASP A 148 -2.66 0.63 20.13
CA ASP A 148 -2.87 -0.08 21.37
C ASP A 148 -1.64 -0.90 21.79
N ALA A 149 -1.00 -1.57 20.84
CA ALA A 149 0.19 -2.35 21.12
C ALA A 149 1.37 -1.46 21.51
N ALA A 150 1.53 -0.33 20.85
CA ALA A 150 2.58 0.63 21.16
C ALA A 150 2.32 1.31 22.49
N ASP A 151 1.09 1.69 22.76
CA ASP A 151 0.69 2.32 24.01
C ASP A 151 0.83 1.36 25.21
N VAL A 152 0.45 0.12 25.02
CA VAL A 152 0.62 -0.90 26.06
C VAL A 152 2.11 -1.08 26.37
N TYR A 153 2.95 -1.11 25.36
CA TYR A 153 4.39 -1.22 25.57
C TYR A 153 4.95 -0.03 26.34
N VAL A 154 4.56 1.16 25.96
CA VAL A 154 4.98 2.39 26.66
C VAL A 154 4.47 2.40 28.10
N LEU A 155 3.24 1.98 28.33
CA LEU A 155 2.66 1.89 29.65
C LEU A 155 3.40 0.88 30.54
N ILE A 156 3.73 -0.29 30.00
CA ILE A 156 4.50 -1.30 30.72
C ILE A 156 5.88 -0.76 31.10
N THR A 157 6.56 -0.12 30.17
CA THR A 157 7.87 0.46 30.43
C THR A 157 7.82 1.55 31.50
N ARG A 158 6.82 2.41 31.45
CA ARG A 158 6.61 3.44 32.47
C ARG A 158 6.31 2.83 33.82
N PHE A 159 5.58 1.74 33.84
CA PHE A 159 5.23 1.07 35.07
C PHE A 159 6.47 0.46 35.74
N GLU A 160 7.36 -0.12 34.96
CA GLU A 160 8.62 -0.65 35.45
C GLU A 160 9.54 0.45 35.99
N GLU A 161 9.61 1.57 35.28
CA GLU A 161 10.40 2.71 35.73
C GLU A 161 9.82 3.38 36.98
N GLY A 162 8.51 3.34 37.13
CA GLY A 162 7.83 3.91 38.27
C GLY A 162 7.85 3.04 39.51
N ALA A 163 8.21 1.80 39.36
CA ALA A 163 8.30 0.92 40.53
C ALA A 163 9.58 1.23 41.28
N ASP A 164 9.45 1.91 42.40
CA ASP A 164 10.59 2.21 43.23
C ASP A 164 10.98 0.97 44.01
N PRO A 165 12.15 0.46 43.79
CA PRO A 165 12.58 -0.74 44.47
C PRO A 165 12.87 -0.53 45.95
N SER A 166 12.84 0.68 46.40
CA SER A 166 13.10 0.95 47.84
C SER A 166 11.86 0.76 48.68
N GLU A 167 10.73 0.54 48.06
CA GLU A 167 9.51 0.18 48.78
C GLU A 167 9.27 -1.33 48.67
#